data_fb936a20eb7a30e282f84f8e955be7ff
#
_entry.id   fb936a20eb7a30e282f84f8e955be7ff
#
_cell.length_a   1.000
_cell.length_b   1.000
_cell.length_c   1.000
_cell.angle_alpha   90.00
_cell.angle_beta   90.00
_cell.angle_gamma   90.00
#
_symmetry.space_group_name_H-M   'P 1'
#
loop_
_entity.id
_entity.type
_entity.pdbx_description
1 polymer ?
#
loop_
_entity_poly.entity_id
_entity_poly.type
_entity_poly.pdbx_seq_one_letter_code
_entity_poly.pdbx_strand_id
1 'polypeptide(L)'
;YPDHLNLLYKQSFLEKIENRSKSPHGKQKSRKFTFDGSSSGSSDISQIKNADELDNCLQQFLETISSADYVLREIYEYTTVLPESYYGQGSYAKWIRVGWALKNTSNKLLIVWIAFSAKASTFDYNTIQDLCDQWDSFSRKEAGVTNRSIIYWAKQDNPSGAEGIRKNTISYYLDMTINAVTANAIANPSKTAKG
;
A
#
# COMPACT_ATOMS: atom_id res chain seq x y z
N TYR A 1 -3.37 -23.00 -10.29
CA TYR A 1 -2.60 -23.52 -9.13
C TYR A 1 -3.59 -24.17 -8.19
N PRO A 2 -3.31 -25.36 -7.68
CA PRO A 2 -4.27 -26.15 -6.98
C PRO A 2 -4.58 -25.63 -5.57
N ASP A 3 -5.85 -25.77 -5.16
CA ASP A 3 -6.41 -25.33 -3.89
C ASP A 3 -5.67 -25.84 -2.64
N HIS A 4 -4.90 -26.93 -2.75
CA HIS A 4 -4.14 -27.49 -1.64
C HIS A 4 -2.95 -26.61 -1.19
N LEU A 5 -2.37 -25.81 -2.06
CA LEU A 5 -1.34 -24.84 -1.69
C LEU A 5 -1.92 -23.70 -0.82
N ASN A 6 -3.14 -23.26 -1.14
CA ASN A 6 -3.88 -22.31 -0.31
C ASN A 6 -4.17 -22.87 1.09
N LEU A 7 -4.48 -24.16 1.19
CA LEU A 7 -4.73 -24.84 2.46
C LEU A 7 -3.47 -24.96 3.31
N LEU A 8 -2.32 -25.32 2.72
CA LEU A 8 -1.03 -25.42 3.43
C LEU A 8 -0.56 -24.07 3.97
N TYR A 9 -0.67 -22.98 3.18
CA TYR A 9 -0.34 -21.64 3.65
C TYR A 9 -1.28 -21.15 4.74
N LYS A 10 -2.58 -21.43 4.62
CA LYS A 10 -3.58 -21.11 5.64
C LYS A 10 -3.34 -21.88 6.92
N GLN A 11 -3.00 -23.17 6.85
CA GLN A 11 -2.68 -24.01 8.01
C GLN A 11 -1.40 -23.52 8.72
N SER A 12 -0.32 -23.22 7.99
CA SER A 12 0.91 -22.70 8.59
C SER A 12 0.72 -21.34 9.27
N PHE A 13 -0.21 -20.53 8.78
CA PHE A 13 -0.58 -19.25 9.38
C PHE A 13 -1.41 -19.47 10.66
N LEU A 14 -2.40 -20.35 10.63
CA LEU A 14 -3.21 -20.72 11.79
C LEU A 14 -2.37 -21.36 12.90
N GLU A 15 -1.44 -22.25 12.57
CA GLU A 15 -0.49 -22.84 13.53
C GLU A 15 0.40 -21.79 14.21
N LYS A 16 0.83 -20.76 13.46
CA LYS A 16 1.59 -19.63 14.03
C LYS A 16 0.74 -18.79 15.00
N ILE A 17 -0.55 -18.60 14.72
CA ILE A 17 -1.49 -17.91 15.61
C ILE A 17 -1.73 -18.73 16.87
N GLU A 18 -2.00 -20.04 16.76
CA GLU A 18 -2.21 -20.92 17.90
C GLU A 18 -0.97 -21.02 18.82
N ASN A 19 0.22 -21.08 18.24
CA ASN A 19 1.46 -21.11 19.00
C ASN A 19 1.77 -19.79 19.72
N ARG A 20 1.26 -18.66 19.22
CA ARG A 20 1.35 -17.34 19.89
C ARG A 20 0.40 -17.23 21.08
N SER A 21 -0.81 -17.75 20.99
CA SER A 21 -1.78 -17.72 22.09
C SER A 21 -1.33 -18.55 23.31
N LYS A 22 -0.34 -19.44 23.13
CA LYS A 22 0.26 -20.27 24.18
C LYS A 22 1.54 -19.68 24.79
N SER A 23 2.02 -18.54 24.29
CA SER A 23 3.24 -17.90 24.80
C SER A 23 2.89 -16.84 25.85
N PRO A 24 3.49 -16.87 27.08
CA PRO A 24 3.21 -15.86 28.09
C PRO A 24 3.66 -14.48 27.59
N HIS A 25 2.80 -13.49 27.79
CA HIS A 25 2.93 -12.08 27.47
C HIS A 25 4.38 -11.55 27.35
N GLY A 26 4.96 -11.66 26.18
CA GLY A 26 6.14 -10.88 25.80
C GLY A 26 5.71 -9.44 25.56
N LYS A 27 6.41 -8.49 26.21
CA LYS A 27 6.18 -7.04 26.10
C LYS A 27 5.87 -6.64 24.65
N GLN A 28 4.67 -6.12 24.40
CA GLN A 28 4.29 -5.47 23.16
C GLN A 28 5.31 -4.36 22.87
N LYS A 29 6.17 -4.57 21.91
CA LYS A 29 6.97 -3.48 21.35
C LYS A 29 6.03 -2.69 20.45
N SER A 30 5.53 -1.54 20.93
CA SER A 30 4.83 -0.59 20.10
C SER A 30 5.75 -0.19 18.94
N ARG A 31 5.39 -0.53 17.73
CA ARG A 31 6.14 -0.13 16.53
C ARG A 31 5.60 1.20 16.07
N LYS A 32 6.28 2.26 16.44
CA LYS A 32 6.04 3.59 15.89
C LYS A 32 6.47 3.57 14.42
N PHE A 33 5.52 3.66 13.52
CA PHE A 33 5.79 3.92 12.12
C PHE A 33 6.06 5.42 11.97
N THR A 34 7.34 5.80 11.96
CA THR A 34 7.72 7.19 11.70
C THR A 34 7.68 7.43 10.21
N PHE A 35 6.71 8.23 9.76
CA PHE A 35 6.81 8.87 8.46
C PHE A 35 7.95 9.88 8.54
N ASP A 36 9.03 9.57 7.82
CA ASP A 36 10.26 10.31 7.61
C ASP A 36 10.33 11.74 8.22
N GLY A 37 11.06 11.86 9.32
CA GLY A 37 11.77 13.10 9.69
C GLY A 37 11.02 14.23 10.36
N SER A 38 9.70 14.24 10.51
CA SER A 38 9.03 15.29 11.31
C SER A 38 8.29 14.71 12.50
N SER A 39 8.69 15.19 13.66
CA SER A 39 8.26 14.77 15.00
C SER A 39 6.82 15.17 15.38
N SER A 40 5.92 15.33 14.42
CA SER A 40 4.54 15.71 14.67
C SER A 40 3.60 14.76 13.92
N GLY A 41 3.22 13.66 14.57
CA GLY A 41 2.16 12.79 14.10
C GLY A 41 2.58 11.38 13.64
N SER A 42 3.33 10.64 14.47
CA SER A 42 3.46 9.19 14.23
C SER A 42 2.17 8.53 14.71
N SER A 43 1.25 8.25 13.78
CA SER A 43 0.13 7.37 14.06
C SER A 43 0.67 5.94 14.25
N ASP A 44 0.47 5.40 15.44
CA ASP A 44 0.84 4.02 15.73
C ASP A 44 -0.19 3.10 15.06
N ILE A 45 0.21 2.42 14.00
CA ILE A 45 -0.65 1.48 13.26
C ILE A 45 -1.28 0.44 14.20
N SER A 46 -0.59 0.09 15.29
CA SER A 46 -1.10 -0.85 16.29
C SER A 46 -2.30 -0.31 17.09
N GLN A 47 -2.59 0.98 17.00
CA GLN A 47 -3.73 1.62 17.69
C GLN A 47 -5.01 1.64 16.83
N ILE A 48 -4.96 1.26 15.57
CA ILE A 48 -6.11 1.24 14.66
C ILE A 48 -7.06 0.12 15.09
N LYS A 49 -8.29 0.50 15.46
CA LYS A 49 -9.32 -0.43 15.97
C LYS A 49 -10.61 -0.41 15.16
N ASN A 50 -10.74 0.52 14.23
CA ASN A 50 -11.95 0.69 13.42
C ASN A 50 -11.61 1.33 12.06
N ALA A 51 -12.63 1.40 11.19
CA ALA A 51 -12.50 1.93 9.85
C ALA A 51 -12.09 3.41 9.83
N ASP A 52 -12.65 4.22 10.71
CA ASP A 52 -12.40 5.67 10.74
C ASP A 52 -10.94 5.97 11.11
N GLU A 53 -10.38 5.23 12.06
CA GLU A 53 -8.97 5.36 12.44
C GLU A 53 -8.04 4.89 11.30
N LEU A 54 -8.41 3.83 10.58
CA LEU A 54 -7.68 3.37 9.42
C LEU A 54 -7.70 4.40 8.30
N ASP A 55 -8.85 4.97 7.99
CA ASP A 55 -9.01 5.99 6.96
C ASP A 55 -8.23 7.25 7.31
N ASN A 56 -8.28 7.70 8.57
CA ASN A 56 -7.48 8.83 9.03
C ASN A 56 -5.97 8.58 8.86
N CYS A 57 -5.50 7.40 9.24
CA CYS A 57 -4.10 7.03 9.08
C CYS A 57 -3.68 6.97 7.61
N LEU A 58 -4.55 6.44 6.74
CA LEU A 58 -4.33 6.38 5.30
C LEU A 58 -4.29 7.78 4.67
N GLN A 59 -5.20 8.68 5.05
CA GLN A 59 -5.20 10.07 4.58
C GLN A 59 -3.94 10.81 5.00
N GLN A 60 -3.52 10.68 6.24
CA GLN A 60 -2.24 11.23 6.70
C GLN A 60 -1.07 10.71 5.86
N PHE A 61 -1.04 9.41 5.57
CA PHE A 61 -0.03 8.84 4.68
C PHE A 61 -0.04 9.50 3.29
N LEU A 62 -1.23 9.63 2.68
CA LEU A 62 -1.37 10.23 1.35
C LEU A 62 -0.96 11.70 1.29
N GLU A 63 -1.19 12.45 2.37
CA GLU A 63 -0.79 13.85 2.51
C GLU A 63 0.74 14.01 2.66
N THR A 64 1.42 13.02 3.26
CA THR A 64 2.89 13.05 3.40
C THR A 64 3.63 12.67 2.13
N ILE A 65 2.95 12.12 1.11
CA ILE A 65 3.56 11.73 -0.15
C ILE A 65 3.95 13.00 -0.93
N SER A 66 5.26 13.22 -1.05
CA SER A 66 5.80 14.30 -1.88
C SER A 66 5.60 14.02 -3.37
N SER A 67 5.76 15.08 -4.20
CA SER A 67 5.75 14.91 -5.65
C SER A 67 6.85 13.96 -6.16
N ALA A 68 7.98 13.88 -5.47
CA ALA A 68 9.05 12.95 -5.78
C ALA A 68 8.64 11.47 -5.55
N ASP A 69 7.71 11.22 -4.61
CA ASP A 69 7.22 9.90 -4.25
C ASP A 69 5.86 9.58 -4.89
N TYR A 70 5.43 10.31 -5.92
CA TYR A 70 4.11 10.13 -6.56
C TYR A 70 3.82 8.68 -6.96
N VAL A 71 4.84 7.89 -7.23
CA VAL A 71 4.71 6.46 -7.53
C VAL A 71 4.01 5.70 -6.38
N LEU A 72 4.16 6.14 -5.13
CA LEU A 72 3.48 5.53 -3.98
C LEU A 72 1.97 5.80 -4.01
N ARG A 73 1.59 7.01 -4.43
CA ARG A 73 0.19 7.39 -4.63
C ARG A 73 -0.44 6.62 -5.78
N GLU A 74 0.26 6.56 -6.90
CA GLU A 74 -0.18 5.81 -8.08
C GLU A 74 -0.42 4.33 -7.74
N ILE A 75 0.51 3.69 -7.00
CA ILE A 75 0.34 2.28 -6.64
C ILE A 75 -0.76 2.06 -5.61
N TYR A 76 -0.99 2.99 -4.71
CA TYR A 76 -2.17 2.99 -3.85
C TYR A 76 -3.46 2.98 -4.68
N GLU A 77 -3.59 3.88 -5.66
CA GLU A 77 -4.76 3.97 -6.53
C GLU A 77 -4.98 2.66 -7.31
N TYR A 78 -3.93 2.08 -7.92
CA TYR A 78 -4.02 0.80 -8.61
C TYR A 78 -4.38 -0.36 -7.67
N THR A 79 -3.89 -0.35 -6.44
CA THR A 79 -4.26 -1.38 -5.43
C THR A 79 -5.74 -1.26 -5.06
N THR A 80 -6.26 -0.03 -4.96
CA THR A 80 -7.64 0.24 -4.57
C THR A 80 -8.65 -0.25 -5.61
N VAL A 81 -8.32 -0.25 -6.89
CA VAL A 81 -9.22 -0.70 -7.96
C VAL A 81 -9.17 -2.20 -8.24
N LEU A 82 -8.30 -2.97 -7.55
CA LEU A 82 -8.31 -4.42 -7.66
C LEU A 82 -9.67 -4.98 -7.20
N PRO A 83 -10.26 -5.92 -7.96
CA PRO A 83 -11.58 -6.48 -7.66
C PRO A 83 -11.56 -7.38 -6.41
N GLU A 84 -12.75 -7.70 -5.89
CA GLU A 84 -12.95 -8.52 -4.68
C GLU A 84 -12.25 -9.88 -4.75
N SER A 85 -12.05 -10.43 -5.95
CA SER A 85 -11.28 -11.66 -6.16
C SER A 85 -9.84 -11.60 -5.65
N TYR A 86 -9.34 -10.43 -5.24
CA TYR A 86 -8.01 -10.22 -4.66
C TYR A 86 -8.01 -10.11 -3.14
N TYR A 87 -9.14 -9.79 -2.49
CA TYR A 87 -9.23 -9.60 -1.03
C TYR A 87 -10.42 -10.32 -0.39
N GLY A 88 -11.35 -10.84 -1.17
CA GLY A 88 -12.52 -11.56 -0.69
C GLY A 88 -12.20 -12.98 -0.20
N GLN A 89 -13.25 -13.71 0.16
CA GLN A 89 -13.10 -15.07 0.64
C GLN A 89 -12.44 -15.98 -0.41
N GLY A 90 -11.45 -16.77 0.02
CA GLY A 90 -10.70 -17.68 -0.87
C GLY A 90 -9.60 -17.03 -1.71
N SER A 91 -9.38 -15.72 -1.59
CA SER A 91 -8.40 -14.97 -2.38
C SER A 91 -6.97 -15.00 -1.84
N TYR A 92 -6.67 -15.80 -0.81
CA TYR A 92 -5.40 -15.74 -0.08
C TYR A 92 -4.15 -15.68 -0.98
N ALA A 93 -4.09 -16.50 -2.03
CA ALA A 93 -2.94 -16.52 -2.93
C ALA A 93 -2.77 -15.22 -3.74
N LYS A 94 -3.86 -14.57 -4.12
CA LYS A 94 -3.82 -13.25 -4.78
C LYS A 94 -3.51 -12.14 -3.76
N TRP A 95 -4.19 -12.18 -2.62
CA TRP A 95 -4.03 -11.23 -1.54
C TRP A 95 -2.58 -11.14 -1.03
N ILE A 96 -1.95 -12.29 -0.76
CA ILE A 96 -0.55 -12.31 -0.28
C ILE A 96 0.43 -11.77 -1.33
N ARG A 97 0.18 -12.03 -2.63
CA ARG A 97 1.00 -11.50 -3.72
C ARG A 97 0.89 -9.98 -3.86
N VAL A 98 -0.27 -9.40 -3.57
CA VAL A 98 -0.42 -7.93 -3.46
C VAL A 98 0.45 -7.40 -2.33
N GLY A 99 0.44 -8.05 -1.16
CA GLY A 99 1.31 -7.71 -0.04
C GLY A 99 2.80 -7.74 -0.42
N TRP A 100 3.26 -8.80 -1.09
CA TRP A 100 4.64 -8.89 -1.57
C TRP A 100 4.99 -7.79 -2.59
N ALA A 101 4.10 -7.50 -3.51
CA ALA A 101 4.31 -6.46 -4.52
C ALA A 101 4.43 -5.07 -3.89
N LEU A 102 3.59 -4.75 -2.91
CA LEU A 102 3.66 -3.52 -2.13
C LEU A 102 4.96 -3.45 -1.31
N LYS A 103 5.31 -4.52 -0.59
CA LYS A 103 6.54 -4.60 0.22
C LYS A 103 7.80 -4.43 -0.63
N ASN A 104 7.85 -5.09 -1.79
CA ASN A 104 8.97 -4.98 -2.74
C ASN A 104 9.08 -3.57 -3.33
N THR A 105 7.99 -2.82 -3.39
CA THR A 105 7.98 -1.43 -3.87
C THR A 105 8.47 -0.48 -2.79
N SER A 106 7.86 -0.50 -1.60
CA SER A 106 8.26 0.34 -0.47
C SER A 106 7.72 -0.19 0.86
N ASN A 107 8.53 -0.10 1.92
CA ASN A 107 8.07 -0.37 3.29
C ASN A 107 6.96 0.60 3.75
N LYS A 108 6.88 1.80 3.19
CA LYS A 108 5.86 2.81 3.50
C LYS A 108 4.44 2.34 3.13
N LEU A 109 4.31 1.32 2.28
CA LEU A 109 3.03 0.82 1.77
C LEU A 109 2.32 -0.20 2.68
N LEU A 110 2.81 -0.44 3.89
CA LEU A 110 2.13 -1.29 4.87
C LEU A 110 0.69 -0.82 5.12
N ILE A 111 0.49 0.48 5.31
CA ILE A 111 -0.86 1.03 5.55
C ILE A 111 -1.81 0.79 4.36
N VAL A 112 -1.28 0.83 3.13
CA VAL A 112 -2.03 0.52 1.91
C VAL A 112 -2.46 -0.96 1.90
N TRP A 113 -1.58 -1.88 2.32
CA TRP A 113 -1.93 -3.30 2.40
C TRP A 113 -2.97 -3.59 3.47
N ILE A 114 -2.89 -2.91 4.63
CA ILE A 114 -3.91 -3.01 5.68
C ILE A 114 -5.25 -2.49 5.16
N ALA A 115 -5.28 -1.30 4.55
CA ALA A 115 -6.49 -0.71 3.98
C ALA A 115 -7.09 -1.60 2.87
N PHE A 116 -6.25 -2.19 2.03
CA PHE A 116 -6.67 -3.15 1.02
C PHE A 116 -7.27 -4.42 1.64
N SER A 117 -6.68 -4.93 2.70
CA SER A 117 -7.21 -6.09 3.45
C SER A 117 -8.54 -5.79 4.13
N ALA A 118 -8.70 -4.57 4.64
CA ALA A 118 -9.93 -4.10 5.29
C ALA A 118 -11.13 -3.95 4.35
N LYS A 119 -10.94 -4.04 3.03
CA LYS A 119 -12.06 -4.11 2.07
C LYS A 119 -12.84 -5.43 2.16
N ALA A 120 -12.27 -6.48 2.73
CA ALA A 120 -12.96 -7.73 2.95
C ALA A 120 -14.04 -7.56 4.02
N SER A 121 -15.27 -8.03 3.75
CA SER A 121 -16.39 -7.96 4.69
C SER A 121 -16.17 -8.71 6.01
N THR A 122 -15.22 -9.63 6.00
CA THR A 122 -14.83 -10.47 7.17
C THR A 122 -13.58 -9.93 7.88
N PHE A 123 -13.14 -8.71 7.55
CA PHE A 123 -11.93 -8.14 8.16
C PHE A 123 -12.15 -7.85 9.65
N ASP A 124 -11.20 -8.27 10.47
CA ASP A 124 -11.18 -7.98 11.91
C ASP A 124 -10.02 -7.04 12.24
N TYR A 125 -10.32 -5.85 12.76
CA TYR A 125 -9.34 -4.84 13.14
C TYR A 125 -8.41 -5.32 14.26
N ASN A 126 -8.81 -6.29 15.07
CA ASN A 126 -7.94 -6.90 16.08
C ASN A 126 -6.77 -7.70 15.46
N THR A 127 -6.85 -8.06 14.18
CA THR A 127 -5.80 -8.78 13.45
C THR A 127 -4.75 -7.88 12.81
N ILE A 128 -4.84 -6.56 12.95
CA ILE A 128 -3.88 -5.62 12.35
C ILE A 128 -2.45 -5.90 12.79
N GLN A 129 -2.24 -6.27 14.06
CA GLN A 129 -0.90 -6.62 14.54
C GLN A 129 -0.36 -7.87 13.81
N ASP A 130 -1.20 -8.85 13.52
CA ASP A 130 -0.80 -10.05 12.79
C ASP A 130 -0.42 -9.69 11.33
N LEU A 131 -1.13 -8.73 10.71
CA LEU A 131 -0.77 -8.21 9.40
C LEU A 131 0.59 -7.51 9.43
N CYS A 132 0.87 -6.71 10.45
CA CYS A 132 2.18 -6.06 10.61
C CYS A 132 3.30 -7.10 10.74
N ASP A 133 3.09 -8.14 11.54
CA ASP A 133 4.05 -9.21 11.73
C ASP A 133 4.26 -10.03 10.44
N GLN A 134 3.18 -10.27 9.70
CA GLN A 134 3.25 -10.94 8.41
C GLN A 134 4.01 -10.08 7.38
N TRP A 135 3.73 -8.79 7.34
CA TRP A 135 4.47 -7.85 6.51
C TRP A 135 5.97 -7.87 6.78
N ASP A 136 6.36 -7.90 8.06
CA ASP A 136 7.78 -7.97 8.43
C ASP A 136 8.44 -9.29 8.05
N SER A 137 7.65 -10.37 7.98
CA SER A 137 8.14 -11.68 7.55
C SER A 137 8.42 -11.77 6.04
N PHE A 138 7.88 -10.82 5.24
CA PHE A 138 8.11 -10.82 3.79
C PHE A 138 9.57 -10.51 3.48
N SER A 139 10.23 -11.37 2.72
CA SER A 139 11.52 -11.06 2.13
C SER A 139 11.33 -10.17 0.90
N ARG A 140 12.24 -9.18 0.70
CA ARG A 140 12.15 -8.22 -0.42
C ARG A 140 12.26 -8.84 -1.82
N LYS A 141 12.40 -10.14 -1.94
CA LYS A 141 12.59 -10.83 -3.24
C LYS A 141 11.53 -11.89 -3.50
N GLU A 142 10.49 -11.94 -2.66
CA GLU A 142 9.48 -12.97 -2.84
C GLU A 142 8.74 -12.82 -4.15
N ALA A 143 8.63 -13.92 -4.87
CA ALA A 143 7.88 -14.11 -6.12
C ALA A 143 8.22 -13.14 -7.27
N GLY A 144 9.24 -12.28 -7.17
CA GLY A 144 9.60 -11.32 -8.22
C GLY A 144 8.51 -10.29 -8.58
N VAL A 145 7.47 -10.13 -7.74
CA VAL A 145 6.37 -9.19 -7.97
C VAL A 145 6.70 -7.81 -7.43
N THR A 146 6.23 -6.77 -8.12
CA THR A 146 6.47 -5.35 -7.78
C THR A 146 5.23 -4.51 -8.07
N ASN A 147 5.33 -3.18 -7.94
CA ASN A 147 4.29 -2.25 -8.38
C ASN A 147 3.81 -2.53 -9.81
N ARG A 148 4.71 -2.92 -10.72
CA ARG A 148 4.34 -3.27 -12.11
C ARG A 148 3.37 -4.44 -12.16
N SER A 149 3.48 -5.39 -11.24
CA SER A 149 2.57 -6.52 -11.14
C SER A 149 1.17 -6.07 -10.75
N ILE A 150 1.04 -5.14 -9.78
CA ILE A 150 -0.25 -4.58 -9.37
C ILE A 150 -0.90 -3.82 -10.54
N ILE A 151 -0.13 -2.99 -11.24
CA ILE A 151 -0.60 -2.25 -12.43
C ILE A 151 -1.09 -3.24 -13.51
N TYR A 152 -0.35 -4.31 -13.74
CA TYR A 152 -0.73 -5.35 -14.70
C TYR A 152 -2.05 -6.02 -14.30
N TRP A 153 -2.19 -6.44 -13.02
CA TRP A 153 -3.41 -7.08 -12.54
C TRP A 153 -4.62 -6.14 -12.61
N ALA A 154 -4.45 -4.87 -12.23
CA ALA A 154 -5.52 -3.88 -12.34
C ALA A 154 -5.97 -3.69 -13.79
N LYS A 155 -5.03 -3.62 -14.75
CA LYS A 155 -5.36 -3.53 -16.18
C LYS A 155 -6.07 -4.76 -16.74
N GLN A 156 -5.76 -5.96 -16.23
CA GLN A 156 -6.41 -7.20 -16.66
C GLN A 156 -7.80 -7.37 -16.05
N ASP A 157 -7.95 -7.12 -14.76
CA ASP A 157 -9.14 -7.50 -14.00
C ASP A 157 -10.09 -6.31 -13.73
N ASN A 158 -9.62 -5.05 -13.91
CA ASN A 158 -10.43 -3.83 -13.89
C ASN A 158 -9.88 -2.77 -14.86
N PRO A 159 -10.00 -2.97 -16.17
CA PRO A 159 -9.40 -2.08 -17.18
C PRO A 159 -9.95 -0.65 -17.13
N SER A 160 -11.22 -0.45 -16.81
CA SER A 160 -11.83 0.90 -16.72
C SER A 160 -11.27 1.70 -15.53
N GLY A 161 -11.13 1.07 -14.36
CA GLY A 161 -10.49 1.68 -13.20
C GLY A 161 -9.02 2.01 -13.47
N ALA A 162 -8.29 1.08 -14.06
CA ALA A 162 -6.89 1.28 -14.41
C ALA A 162 -6.68 2.41 -15.43
N GLU A 163 -7.58 2.56 -16.41
CA GLU A 163 -7.51 3.64 -17.39
C GLU A 163 -7.79 5.02 -16.75
N GLY A 164 -8.74 5.10 -15.81
CA GLY A 164 -8.99 6.31 -15.02
C GLY A 164 -7.74 6.77 -14.28
N ILE A 165 -7.07 5.85 -13.59
CA ILE A 165 -5.81 6.14 -12.86
C ILE A 165 -4.72 6.60 -13.83
N ARG A 166 -4.55 5.92 -14.97
CA ARG A 166 -3.58 6.31 -15.99
C ARG A 166 -3.79 7.76 -16.46
N LYS A 167 -5.02 8.16 -16.71
CA LYS A 167 -5.35 9.54 -17.10
C LYS A 167 -5.00 10.55 -16.01
N ASN A 168 -5.34 10.25 -14.76
CA ASN A 168 -5.00 11.10 -13.62
C ASN A 168 -3.49 11.26 -13.45
N THR A 169 -2.74 10.18 -13.58
CA THR A 169 -1.27 10.19 -13.52
C THR A 169 -0.66 11.06 -14.63
N ILE A 170 -1.16 10.94 -15.86
CA ILE A 170 -0.69 11.77 -16.98
C ILE A 170 -1.01 13.24 -16.72
N SER A 171 -2.22 13.59 -16.30
CA SER A 171 -2.60 14.96 -15.95
C SER A 171 -1.69 15.52 -14.86
N TYR A 172 -1.41 14.77 -13.82
CA TYR A 172 -0.52 15.19 -12.75
C TYR A 172 0.88 15.55 -13.26
N TYR A 173 1.51 14.70 -14.08
CA TYR A 173 2.84 14.98 -14.62
C TYR A 173 2.84 16.13 -15.62
N LEU A 174 1.79 16.32 -16.41
CA LEU A 174 1.63 17.47 -17.30
C LEU A 174 1.55 18.77 -16.50
N ASP A 175 0.73 18.83 -15.45
CA ASP A 175 0.58 19.99 -14.60
C ASP A 175 1.89 20.36 -13.89
N MET A 176 2.63 19.37 -13.41
CA MET A 176 3.95 19.58 -12.83
C MET A 176 4.94 20.16 -13.84
N THR A 177 4.92 19.67 -15.08
CA THR A 177 5.82 20.13 -16.15
C THR A 177 5.48 21.58 -16.52
N ILE A 178 4.20 21.90 -16.68
CA ILE A 178 3.72 23.26 -17.00
C ILE A 178 4.12 24.23 -15.88
N ASN A 179 3.89 23.85 -14.61
CA ASN A 179 4.24 24.69 -13.48
C ASN A 179 5.76 24.93 -13.38
N ALA A 180 6.57 23.91 -13.64
CA ALA A 180 8.03 24.05 -13.65
C ALA A 180 8.52 25.00 -14.78
N VAL A 181 7.94 24.88 -15.98
CA VAL A 181 8.26 25.77 -17.13
C VAL A 181 7.85 27.20 -16.82
N THR A 182 6.65 27.41 -16.27
CA THR A 182 6.14 28.73 -15.90
C THR A 182 7.00 29.37 -14.80
N ALA A 183 7.36 28.63 -13.76
CA ALA A 183 8.25 29.13 -12.70
C ALA A 183 9.62 29.53 -13.24
N ASN A 184 10.20 28.76 -14.16
CA ASN A 184 11.47 29.08 -14.81
C ASN A 184 11.37 30.33 -15.70
N ALA A 185 10.27 30.52 -16.43
CA ALA A 185 10.03 31.71 -17.26
C ALA A 185 9.91 32.99 -16.41
N ILE A 186 9.26 32.91 -15.25
CA ILE A 186 9.10 33.98 -14.28
C ILE A 186 10.48 34.34 -13.65
N ALA A 187 11.27 33.32 -13.28
CA ALA A 187 12.56 33.49 -12.63
C ALA A 187 13.65 34.05 -13.59
N ASN A 188 13.51 33.86 -14.91
CA ASN A 188 14.49 34.25 -15.92
C ASN A 188 13.84 35.01 -17.12
N PRO A 189 13.24 36.18 -16.90
CA PRO A 189 12.52 36.90 -17.96
C PRO A 189 13.43 37.45 -19.09
N SER A 190 14.74 37.53 -18.88
CA SER A 190 15.67 38.18 -19.80
C SER A 190 16.23 37.31 -20.93
N LYS A 191 15.90 36.01 -20.98
CA LYS A 191 16.41 35.11 -22.05
C LYS A 191 15.49 34.96 -23.26
N THR A 192 14.23 35.40 -23.18
CA THR A 192 13.23 35.25 -24.25
C THR A 192 13.06 36.48 -25.14
N ALA A 193 13.75 37.61 -24.86
CA ALA A 193 13.58 38.86 -25.59
C ALA A 193 14.74 39.22 -26.57
N LYS A 194 15.52 38.22 -27.02
CA LYS A 194 16.51 38.40 -28.11
C LYS A 194 16.40 37.22 -29.07
N GLY A 195 15.50 37.35 -30.01
CA GLY A 195 15.35 36.54 -31.20
C GLY A 195 14.50 37.28 -32.19
#